data_3e82b727bd87a3ac57d81945b0a57e37
#
_entry.id   3e82b727bd87a3ac57d81945b0a57e37
#
_cell.length_a   1.000
_cell.length_b   1.000
_cell.length_c   1.000
_cell.angle_alpha   90.00
_cell.angle_beta   90.00
_cell.angle_gamma   90.00
#
_symmetry.space_group_name_H-M   'P 1'
#
loop_
_entity.id
_entity.type
_entity.pdbx_description
1 polymer ?
#
loop_
_entity_poly.entity_id
_entity_poly.type
_entity_poly.pdbx_seq_one_letter_code
_entity_poly.pdbx_strand_id
1 'polypeptide(L)'
;MSNFDEKIVFEPIGFDYVNPKAEVVIVGITPGNSQLDGSREGLSPKEVKRKYAFAGNMRPNLIDMLNYIGVNRLLGLESCSSLWGDDFDKVDMTSLLVDATYELRNGKREMFRHAEKIAKSEILMRKMKEGFVENCKQYTQTKLFVACGRGVYDVLMKLKEFGVITAPVVAIAHPSGGNMKCIQYYFGKKESELQSFQWYIEKPKEAKEIIDSLCQ
;
A
#
# COMPACT_ATOMS: atom_id res chain seq x y z
N MET A 1 2.79 24.83 13.67
CA MET A 1 3.49 23.90 12.76
C MET A 1 4.76 23.42 13.44
N SER A 2 5.04 22.13 13.44
CA SER A 2 6.29 21.61 13.98
C SER A 2 7.43 21.85 12.98
N ASN A 3 8.68 21.94 13.48
CA ASN A 3 9.88 22.03 12.62
C ASN A 3 10.00 20.86 11.61
N PHE A 4 9.29 19.75 11.87
CA PHE A 4 9.19 18.64 10.96
C PHE A 4 8.20 18.92 9.82
N ASP A 5 7.04 19.52 10.09
CA ASP A 5 6.02 19.82 9.09
C ASP A 5 6.54 20.77 8.01
N GLU A 6 7.42 21.72 8.38
CA GLU A 6 8.06 22.66 7.44
C GLU A 6 8.98 21.96 6.41
N LYS A 7 9.39 20.72 6.67
CA LYS A 7 10.25 19.93 5.78
C LYS A 7 9.46 19.02 4.84
N ILE A 8 8.13 18.98 4.96
CA ILE A 8 7.29 18.12 4.14
C ILE A 8 6.83 18.87 2.88
N VAL A 9 7.05 18.26 1.74
CA VAL A 9 6.65 18.80 0.42
C VAL A 9 5.71 17.79 -0.25
N PHE A 10 4.62 18.31 -0.81
CA PHE A 10 3.65 17.52 -1.57
C PHE A 10 3.70 17.93 -3.04
N GLU A 11 3.70 16.95 -3.92
CA GLU A 11 3.47 17.15 -5.36
C GLU A 11 2.18 16.43 -5.74
N PRO A 12 1.12 17.18 -6.08
CA PRO A 12 -0.12 16.59 -6.58
C PRO A 12 0.16 15.81 -7.86
N ILE A 13 -0.34 14.58 -7.93
CA ILE A 13 -0.16 13.72 -9.10
C ILE A 13 -1.45 13.48 -9.87
N GLY A 14 -2.54 14.17 -9.49
CA GLY A 14 -3.86 13.96 -10.08
C GLY A 14 -4.40 12.55 -9.86
N PHE A 15 -4.00 11.88 -8.78
CA PHE A 15 -4.37 10.50 -8.45
C PHE A 15 -5.73 10.40 -7.76
N ASP A 16 -6.70 11.14 -8.24
CA ASP A 16 -8.07 11.12 -7.72
C ASP A 16 -8.89 9.91 -8.17
N TYR A 17 -8.30 9.05 -9.04
CA TYR A 17 -8.98 7.84 -9.45
C TYR A 17 -9.10 6.86 -8.29
N VAL A 18 -10.36 6.54 -7.94
CA VAL A 18 -10.71 5.47 -7.01
C VAL A 18 -11.51 4.44 -7.79
N ASN A 19 -11.18 3.18 -7.63
CA ASN A 19 -11.99 2.10 -8.18
C ASN A 19 -13.02 1.63 -7.15
N PRO A 20 -14.30 2.06 -7.24
CA PRO A 20 -15.32 1.69 -6.24
C PRO A 20 -15.72 0.21 -6.32
N LYS A 21 -15.33 -0.49 -7.39
CA LYS A 21 -15.58 -1.92 -7.59
C LYS A 21 -14.43 -2.79 -7.10
N ALA A 22 -13.35 -2.19 -6.58
CA ALA A 22 -12.19 -2.93 -6.12
C ALA A 22 -12.58 -3.92 -5.01
N GLU A 23 -12.34 -5.20 -5.25
CA GLU A 23 -12.50 -6.25 -4.25
C GLU A 23 -11.30 -6.28 -3.29
N VAL A 24 -10.14 -5.86 -3.75
CA VAL A 24 -8.91 -5.74 -2.95
C VAL A 24 -8.30 -4.35 -3.12
N VAL A 25 -7.95 -3.70 -2.00
CA VAL A 25 -7.27 -2.41 -1.99
C VAL A 25 -5.84 -2.59 -1.46
N ILE A 26 -4.85 -2.30 -2.30
CA ILE A 26 -3.42 -2.38 -1.95
C ILE A 26 -2.92 -0.99 -1.58
N VAL A 27 -2.40 -0.85 -0.36
CA VAL A 27 -2.07 0.46 0.22
C VAL A 27 -0.57 0.59 0.46
N GLY A 28 0.03 1.62 -0.15
CA GLY A 28 1.39 2.09 0.12
C GLY A 28 1.44 3.29 1.06
N ILE A 29 2.62 3.91 1.21
CA ILE A 29 2.78 5.14 2.02
C ILE A 29 2.45 6.37 1.17
N THR A 30 3.08 6.50 0.02
CA THR A 30 2.96 7.60 -0.94
C THR A 30 3.27 7.09 -2.35
N PRO A 31 2.70 7.69 -3.40
CA PRO A 31 3.08 7.34 -4.78
C PRO A 31 4.57 7.53 -5.03
N GLY A 32 5.14 6.66 -5.84
CA GLY A 32 6.56 6.74 -6.23
C GLY A 32 6.82 7.69 -7.40
N ASN A 33 8.10 8.00 -7.67
CA ASN A 33 8.51 8.88 -8.76
C ASN A 33 7.99 8.39 -10.14
N SER A 34 7.97 7.08 -10.39
CA SER A 34 7.42 6.54 -11.64
C SER A 34 5.97 6.92 -11.88
N GLN A 35 5.18 7.03 -10.82
CA GLN A 35 3.77 7.46 -10.91
C GLN A 35 3.68 8.96 -11.17
N LEU A 36 4.54 9.76 -10.53
CA LEU A 36 4.64 11.20 -10.79
C LEU A 36 5.05 11.47 -12.24
N ASP A 37 6.06 10.74 -12.74
CA ASP A 37 6.50 10.88 -14.14
C ASP A 37 5.39 10.47 -15.10
N GLY A 38 4.69 9.36 -14.83
CA GLY A 38 3.55 8.91 -15.62
C GLY A 38 2.39 9.91 -15.66
N SER A 39 2.12 10.64 -14.57
CA SER A 39 1.10 11.69 -14.55
C SER A 39 1.44 12.86 -15.49
N ARG A 40 2.72 13.07 -15.77
CA ARG A 40 3.21 14.10 -16.71
C ARG A 40 3.15 13.67 -18.18
N GLU A 41 2.93 12.38 -18.46
CA GLU A 41 2.77 11.85 -19.83
C GLU A 41 1.38 12.10 -20.45
N GLY A 42 0.48 12.76 -19.71
CA GLY A 42 -0.89 13.02 -20.18
C GLY A 42 -1.82 11.80 -20.11
N LEU A 43 -1.42 10.75 -19.41
CA LEU A 43 -2.25 9.57 -19.17
C LEU A 43 -3.35 9.90 -18.17
N SER A 44 -4.50 9.22 -18.29
CA SER A 44 -5.55 9.31 -17.27
C SER A 44 -5.06 8.76 -15.92
N PRO A 45 -5.62 9.21 -14.78
CA PRO A 45 -5.25 8.68 -13.46
C PRO A 45 -5.36 7.14 -13.38
N LYS A 46 -6.37 6.54 -14.00
CA LYS A 46 -6.54 5.08 -14.10
C LYS A 46 -5.36 4.42 -14.82
N GLU A 47 -4.95 4.97 -15.96
CA GLU A 47 -3.83 4.44 -16.75
C GLU A 47 -2.50 4.59 -16.03
N VAL A 48 -2.29 5.72 -15.33
CA VAL A 48 -1.09 5.93 -14.52
C VAL A 48 -1.01 4.88 -13.40
N LYS A 49 -2.10 4.63 -12.68
CA LYS A 49 -2.14 3.56 -11.67
C LYS A 49 -1.83 2.19 -12.29
N ARG A 50 -2.52 1.82 -13.36
CA ARG A 50 -2.34 0.54 -14.04
C ARG A 50 -0.89 0.35 -14.51
N LYS A 51 -0.28 1.36 -15.12
CA LYS A 51 1.07 1.27 -15.69
C LYS A 51 2.16 1.38 -14.65
N TYR A 52 2.02 2.29 -13.67
CA TYR A 52 3.12 2.73 -12.81
C TYR A 52 2.97 2.38 -11.32
N ALA A 53 1.80 1.91 -10.85
CA ALA A 53 1.70 1.48 -9.46
C ALA A 53 2.65 0.31 -9.18
N PHE A 54 3.47 0.47 -8.15
CA PHE A 54 4.51 -0.50 -7.76
C PHE A 54 5.43 -0.92 -8.91
N ALA A 55 5.76 -0.01 -9.85
CA ALA A 55 6.57 -0.31 -11.02
C ALA A 55 7.99 -0.77 -10.68
N GLY A 56 8.70 -1.29 -11.68
CA GLY A 56 10.07 -1.78 -11.55
C GLY A 56 10.13 -3.04 -10.71
N ASN A 57 11.20 -3.18 -9.91
CA ASN A 57 11.46 -4.38 -9.09
C ASN A 57 10.47 -4.59 -7.94
N MET A 58 9.61 -3.61 -7.64
CA MET A 58 8.59 -3.77 -6.62
C MET A 58 7.44 -4.67 -7.07
N ARG A 59 7.05 -4.58 -8.35
CA ARG A 59 5.88 -5.31 -8.87
C ARG A 59 6.03 -6.83 -8.81
N PRO A 60 7.12 -7.44 -9.26
CA PRO A 60 7.33 -8.88 -9.10
C PRO A 60 7.26 -9.33 -7.64
N ASN A 61 7.95 -8.64 -6.74
CA ASN A 61 7.90 -8.96 -5.32
C ASN A 61 6.49 -8.86 -4.73
N LEU A 62 5.72 -7.85 -5.15
CA LEU A 62 4.34 -7.67 -4.72
C LEU A 62 3.45 -8.81 -5.23
N ILE A 63 3.52 -9.15 -6.52
CA ILE A 63 2.79 -10.27 -7.11
C ILE A 63 3.06 -11.57 -6.36
N ASP A 64 4.33 -11.87 -6.12
CA ASP A 64 4.73 -13.10 -5.42
C ASP A 64 4.16 -13.15 -4.00
N MET A 65 4.21 -12.04 -3.25
CA MET A 65 3.63 -11.99 -1.89
C MET A 65 2.11 -12.09 -1.89
N LEU A 66 1.42 -11.45 -2.84
CA LEU A 66 -0.05 -11.56 -2.98
C LEU A 66 -0.47 -13.00 -3.30
N ASN A 67 0.21 -13.66 -4.24
CA ASN A 67 -0.03 -15.06 -4.56
C ASN A 67 0.27 -15.96 -3.36
N TYR A 68 1.36 -15.70 -2.64
CA TYR A 68 1.77 -16.49 -1.48
C TYR A 68 0.75 -16.52 -0.36
N ILE A 69 0.05 -15.41 -0.13
CA ILE A 69 -1.03 -15.34 0.88
C ILE A 69 -2.40 -15.72 0.33
N GLY A 70 -2.55 -15.92 -0.98
CA GLY A 70 -3.78 -16.42 -1.60
C GLY A 70 -4.74 -15.36 -2.12
N VAL A 71 -4.29 -14.11 -2.32
CA VAL A 71 -5.12 -13.05 -2.93
C VAL A 71 -5.63 -13.44 -4.31
N ASN A 72 -4.83 -14.17 -5.10
CA ASN A 72 -5.27 -14.72 -6.38
C ASN A 72 -6.49 -15.64 -6.22
N ARG A 73 -6.52 -16.51 -5.19
CA ARG A 73 -7.66 -17.41 -4.91
C ARG A 73 -8.91 -16.62 -4.53
N LEU A 74 -8.75 -15.60 -3.64
CA LEU A 74 -9.85 -14.72 -3.23
C LEU A 74 -10.52 -14.03 -4.44
N LEU A 75 -9.72 -13.67 -5.46
CA LEU A 75 -10.19 -12.99 -6.67
C LEU A 75 -10.58 -13.94 -7.81
N GLY A 76 -10.42 -15.26 -7.63
CA GLY A 76 -10.66 -16.25 -8.69
C GLY A 76 -9.68 -16.16 -9.86
N LEU A 77 -8.41 -15.81 -9.58
CA LEU A 77 -7.37 -15.62 -10.58
C LEU A 77 -6.33 -16.76 -10.51
N GLU A 78 -5.72 -17.07 -11.63
CA GLU A 78 -4.55 -17.95 -11.66
C GLU A 78 -3.36 -17.29 -10.97
N SER A 79 -3.13 -15.99 -11.23
CA SER A 79 -2.06 -15.20 -10.64
C SER A 79 -2.46 -13.74 -10.47
N CYS A 80 -1.96 -13.09 -9.42
CA CYS A 80 -2.10 -11.64 -9.22
C CYS A 80 -1.36 -10.79 -10.27
N SER A 81 -0.61 -11.38 -11.20
CA SER A 81 0.03 -10.65 -12.29
C SER A 81 -0.99 -9.95 -13.21
N SER A 82 -2.17 -10.54 -13.41
CA SER A 82 -3.25 -9.97 -14.22
C SER A 82 -3.86 -8.68 -13.65
N LEU A 83 -3.61 -8.37 -12.36
CA LEU A 83 -4.06 -7.14 -11.70
C LEU A 83 -3.45 -5.86 -12.29
N TRP A 84 -2.40 -5.94 -13.10
CA TRP A 84 -1.86 -4.83 -13.88
C TRP A 84 -2.27 -4.89 -15.36
N GLY A 85 -3.13 -5.84 -15.71
CA GLY A 85 -3.65 -6.12 -17.03
C GLY A 85 -5.17 -6.16 -17.07
N ASP A 86 -5.71 -7.32 -17.43
CA ASP A 86 -7.14 -7.51 -17.71
C ASP A 86 -8.01 -7.48 -16.45
N ASP A 87 -7.46 -7.86 -15.31
CA ASP A 87 -8.16 -7.88 -14.01
C ASP A 87 -7.92 -6.62 -13.16
N PHE A 88 -7.44 -5.51 -13.77
CA PHE A 88 -7.16 -4.27 -13.04
C PHE A 88 -8.41 -3.72 -12.31
N ASP A 89 -9.60 -3.96 -12.83
CA ASP A 89 -10.85 -3.50 -12.22
C ASP A 89 -11.24 -4.26 -10.92
N LYS A 90 -10.54 -5.37 -10.60
CA LYS A 90 -10.72 -6.07 -9.31
C LYS A 90 -9.92 -5.46 -8.16
N VAL A 91 -8.99 -4.54 -8.46
CA VAL A 91 -8.08 -3.96 -7.49
C VAL A 91 -8.08 -2.44 -7.55
N ASP A 92 -7.81 -1.80 -6.41
CA ASP A 92 -7.28 -0.43 -6.38
C ASP A 92 -5.90 -0.43 -5.70
N MET A 93 -5.00 0.35 -6.25
CA MET A 93 -3.64 0.54 -5.75
C MET A 93 -3.47 1.98 -5.32
N THR A 94 -3.47 2.22 -4.03
CA THR A 94 -3.47 3.56 -3.45
C THR A 94 -2.39 3.75 -2.40
N SER A 95 -2.39 4.89 -1.73
CA SER A 95 -1.41 5.25 -0.70
C SER A 95 -2.10 6.01 0.44
N LEU A 96 -1.54 5.93 1.65
CA LEU A 96 -2.01 6.72 2.80
C LEU A 96 -1.94 8.23 2.50
N LEU A 97 -0.92 8.65 1.77
CA LEU A 97 -0.77 10.01 1.25
C LEU A 97 -0.92 9.93 -0.27
N VAL A 98 -2.02 10.44 -0.81
CA VAL A 98 -2.36 10.32 -2.24
C VAL A 98 -1.51 11.21 -3.14
N ASP A 99 -0.94 12.28 -2.59
CA ASP A 99 0.06 13.12 -3.25
C ASP A 99 1.46 12.52 -3.08
N ALA A 100 2.35 12.69 -4.07
CA ALA A 100 3.75 12.33 -3.94
C ALA A 100 4.38 13.19 -2.83
N THR A 101 4.79 12.54 -1.75
CA THR A 101 5.21 13.21 -0.50
C THR A 101 6.71 13.02 -0.28
N TYR A 102 7.39 14.12 0.03
CA TYR A 102 8.83 14.16 0.25
C TYR A 102 9.18 14.81 1.58
N GLU A 103 10.27 14.36 2.18
CA GLU A 103 10.93 15.03 3.30
C GLU A 103 12.18 15.76 2.80
N LEU A 104 12.33 17.03 3.12
CA LEU A 104 13.54 17.80 2.82
C LEU A 104 14.63 17.46 3.83
N ARG A 105 15.72 16.83 3.37
CA ARG A 105 16.89 16.51 4.16
C ARG A 105 18.13 17.10 3.51
N ASN A 106 18.84 17.96 4.23
CA ASN A 106 20.04 18.62 3.72
C ASN A 106 19.82 19.29 2.35
N GLY A 107 18.68 19.97 2.16
CA GLY A 107 18.31 20.62 0.92
C GLY A 107 17.89 19.69 -0.23
N LYS A 108 17.84 18.38 -0.02
CA LYS A 108 17.41 17.39 -1.02
C LYS A 108 16.02 16.85 -0.68
N ARG A 109 15.24 16.56 -1.72
CA ARG A 109 13.95 15.88 -1.60
C ARG A 109 14.19 14.37 -1.51
N GLU A 110 13.80 13.76 -0.41
CA GLU A 110 13.78 12.30 -0.23
C GLU A 110 12.33 11.84 -0.13
N MET A 111 12.00 10.76 -0.84
CA MET A 111 10.67 10.16 -0.76
C MET A 111 10.31 9.85 0.69
N PHE A 112 9.13 10.25 1.12
CA PHE A 112 8.64 10.00 2.47
C PHE A 112 8.42 8.50 2.71
N ARG A 113 9.00 7.95 3.81
CA ARG A 113 9.03 6.50 4.08
C ARG A 113 8.55 6.13 5.48
N HIS A 114 8.04 7.09 6.23
CA HIS A 114 7.79 6.97 7.67
C HIS A 114 6.30 7.06 7.99
N ALA A 115 5.53 5.99 7.67
CA ALA A 115 4.09 5.98 7.94
C ALA A 115 3.76 6.22 9.42
N GLU A 116 4.63 5.78 10.35
CA GLU A 116 4.48 6.02 11.79
C GLU A 116 4.56 7.50 12.19
N LYS A 117 5.10 8.36 11.33
CA LYS A 117 5.14 9.81 11.57
C LYS A 117 3.83 10.51 11.17
N ILE A 118 2.96 9.88 10.39
CA ILE A 118 1.70 10.50 9.94
C ILE A 118 0.87 10.95 11.14
N ALA A 119 0.72 10.09 12.15
CA ALA A 119 -0.05 10.42 13.35
C ALA A 119 0.57 11.52 14.23
N LYS A 120 1.84 11.88 14.00
CA LYS A 120 2.59 12.88 14.76
C LYS A 120 2.73 14.22 14.05
N SER A 121 2.20 14.35 12.84
CA SER A 121 2.29 15.53 11.98
C SER A 121 0.89 15.99 11.61
N GLU A 122 0.56 17.23 11.91
CA GLU A 122 -0.74 17.81 11.59
C GLU A 122 -0.99 17.87 10.08
N ILE A 123 0.05 18.24 9.32
CA ILE A 123 -0.05 18.35 7.86
C ILE A 123 -0.23 17.00 7.19
N LEU A 124 0.53 15.98 7.63
CA LEU A 124 0.41 14.63 7.08
C LEU A 124 -0.95 14.00 7.44
N MET A 125 -1.40 14.19 8.70
CA MET A 125 -2.70 13.70 9.15
C MET A 125 -3.84 14.35 8.36
N ARG A 126 -3.77 15.67 8.14
CA ARG A 126 -4.76 16.38 7.31
C ARG A 126 -4.77 15.83 5.89
N LYS A 127 -3.61 15.70 5.25
CA LYS A 127 -3.49 15.16 3.88
C LYS A 127 -4.01 13.73 3.77
N MET A 128 -3.73 12.88 4.75
CA MET A 128 -4.28 11.51 4.78
C MET A 128 -5.82 11.54 4.91
N LYS A 129 -6.38 12.42 5.75
CA LYS A 129 -7.83 12.55 5.92
C LYS A 129 -8.51 13.05 4.64
N GLU A 130 -7.99 14.12 4.04
CA GLU A 130 -8.52 14.72 2.81
C GLU A 130 -8.42 13.81 1.59
N GLY A 131 -7.43 12.90 1.55
CA GLY A 131 -7.21 11.95 0.47
C GLY A 131 -7.69 10.54 0.81
N PHE A 132 -6.84 9.73 1.43
CA PHE A 132 -7.09 8.30 1.63
C PHE A 132 -8.38 8.00 2.43
N VAL A 133 -8.64 8.74 3.53
CA VAL A 133 -9.84 8.49 4.35
C VAL A 133 -11.12 8.84 3.58
N GLU A 134 -11.13 9.92 2.80
CA GLU A 134 -12.27 10.23 1.93
C GLU A 134 -12.46 9.16 0.84
N ASN A 135 -11.37 8.67 0.25
CA ASN A 135 -11.40 7.59 -0.73
C ASN A 135 -11.97 6.29 -0.14
N CYS A 136 -11.73 6.00 1.14
CA CYS A 136 -12.26 4.81 1.81
C CYS A 136 -13.79 4.74 1.77
N LYS A 137 -14.51 5.88 1.70
CA LYS A 137 -15.96 5.93 1.58
C LYS A 137 -16.49 5.34 0.27
N GLN A 138 -15.65 5.24 -0.75
CA GLN A 138 -16.00 4.73 -2.07
C GLN A 138 -15.76 3.22 -2.21
N TYR A 139 -14.99 2.60 -1.31
CA TYR A 139 -14.67 1.18 -1.34
C TYR A 139 -15.78 0.30 -0.78
N THR A 140 -16.96 0.35 -1.42
CA THR A 140 -18.17 -0.32 -0.94
C THR A 140 -18.21 -1.83 -1.20
N GLN A 141 -17.38 -2.33 -2.11
CA GLN A 141 -17.29 -3.75 -2.49
C GLN A 141 -15.98 -4.41 -2.00
N THR A 142 -15.15 -3.68 -1.29
CA THR A 142 -13.85 -4.17 -0.87
C THR A 142 -13.98 -5.28 0.17
N LYS A 143 -13.40 -6.43 -0.15
CA LYS A 143 -13.32 -7.62 0.70
C LYS A 143 -12.06 -7.64 1.57
N LEU A 144 -10.98 -6.95 1.12
CA LEU A 144 -9.67 -7.02 1.76
C LEU A 144 -8.85 -5.75 1.51
N PHE A 145 -8.20 -5.24 2.56
CA PHE A 145 -7.12 -4.27 2.45
C PHE A 145 -5.77 -4.97 2.64
N VAL A 146 -4.80 -4.68 1.76
CA VAL A 146 -3.43 -5.19 1.83
C VAL A 146 -2.48 -4.05 2.13
N ALA A 147 -1.87 -4.06 3.30
CA ALA A 147 -0.90 -3.07 3.75
C ALA A 147 0.52 -3.42 3.28
N CYS A 148 1.16 -2.54 2.52
CA CYS A 148 2.55 -2.70 2.09
C CYS A 148 3.52 -2.21 3.18
N GLY A 149 3.88 -3.10 4.11
CA GLY A 149 4.80 -2.85 5.21
C GLY A 149 4.12 -2.52 6.54
N ARG A 150 4.90 -2.69 7.63
CA ARG A 150 4.42 -2.60 9.01
C ARG A 150 3.77 -1.25 9.33
N GLY A 151 4.43 -0.15 8.98
CA GLY A 151 3.90 1.18 9.32
C GLY A 151 2.56 1.48 8.64
N VAL A 152 2.35 1.01 7.39
CA VAL A 152 1.05 1.11 6.71
C VAL A 152 0.00 0.26 7.41
N TYR A 153 0.37 -0.98 7.78
CA TYR A 153 -0.51 -1.88 8.52
C TYR A 153 -0.99 -1.26 9.83
N ASP A 154 -0.07 -0.70 10.62
CA ASP A 154 -0.40 -0.08 11.91
C ASP A 154 -1.39 1.10 11.75
N VAL A 155 -1.26 1.89 10.67
CA VAL A 155 -2.20 2.98 10.35
C VAL A 155 -3.55 2.42 9.92
N LEU A 156 -3.60 1.43 9.03
CA LEU A 156 -4.86 0.83 8.57
C LEU A 156 -5.62 0.16 9.72
N MET A 157 -4.92 -0.51 10.65
CA MET A 157 -5.56 -1.10 11.83
C MET A 157 -6.22 -0.04 12.72
N LYS A 158 -5.57 1.11 12.92
CA LYS A 158 -6.21 2.25 13.62
C LYS A 158 -7.43 2.79 12.89
N LEU A 159 -7.36 2.92 11.56
CA LEU A 159 -8.52 3.35 10.77
C LEU A 159 -9.67 2.34 10.86
N LYS A 160 -9.35 1.04 10.99
CA LYS A 160 -10.34 0.00 11.22
C LYS A 160 -10.97 0.11 12.62
N GLU A 161 -10.16 0.35 13.67
CA GLU A 161 -10.66 0.62 15.03
C GLU A 161 -11.60 1.82 15.10
N PHE A 162 -11.32 2.86 14.29
CA PHE A 162 -12.19 4.05 14.16
C PHE A 162 -13.39 3.86 13.20
N GLY A 163 -13.58 2.66 12.64
CA GLY A 163 -14.70 2.36 11.74
C GLY A 163 -14.60 2.99 10.34
N VAL A 164 -13.43 3.53 9.96
CA VAL A 164 -13.18 4.06 8.61
C VAL A 164 -13.05 2.93 7.59
N ILE A 165 -12.44 1.83 8.00
CA ILE A 165 -12.28 0.60 7.22
C ILE A 165 -13.08 -0.50 7.90
N THR A 166 -13.95 -1.17 7.15
CA THR A 166 -14.78 -2.29 7.66
C THR A 166 -14.22 -3.65 7.25
N ALA A 167 -13.66 -3.75 6.06
CA ALA A 167 -13.08 -5.00 5.56
C ALA A 167 -11.82 -5.42 6.38
N PRO A 168 -11.46 -6.71 6.38
CA PRO A 168 -10.22 -7.19 6.96
C PRO A 168 -8.99 -6.49 6.39
N VAL A 169 -7.94 -6.37 7.21
CA VAL A 169 -6.64 -5.82 6.83
C VAL A 169 -5.59 -6.89 7.01
N VAL A 170 -4.83 -7.17 5.97
CA VAL A 170 -3.65 -8.05 6.02
C VAL A 170 -2.39 -7.26 5.69
N ALA A 171 -1.24 -7.78 6.12
CA ALA A 171 0.04 -7.14 5.89
C ALA A 171 0.94 -7.99 4.99
N ILE A 172 1.68 -7.31 4.12
CA ILE A 172 2.83 -7.88 3.41
C ILE A 172 4.10 -7.11 3.76
N ALA A 173 5.26 -7.72 3.55
CA ALA A 173 6.51 -6.97 3.61
C ALA A 173 6.51 -5.86 2.54
N HIS A 174 7.17 -4.74 2.81
CA HIS A 174 7.26 -3.70 1.78
C HIS A 174 8.01 -4.23 0.55
N PRO A 175 7.45 -4.13 -0.68
CA PRO A 175 7.93 -4.86 -1.85
C PRO A 175 9.24 -4.31 -2.46
N SER A 176 9.81 -3.21 -1.93
CA SER A 176 11.05 -2.63 -2.49
C SER A 176 12.25 -3.56 -2.38
N GLY A 177 13.16 -3.47 -3.35
CA GLY A 177 14.40 -4.24 -3.36
C GLY A 177 15.29 -4.02 -2.13
N GLY A 178 15.27 -2.83 -1.52
CA GLY A 178 15.97 -2.57 -0.25
C GLY A 178 15.44 -3.37 0.95
N ASN A 179 14.27 -4.01 0.80
CA ASN A 179 13.61 -4.79 1.85
C ASN A 179 13.70 -6.32 1.62
N MET A 180 14.56 -6.78 0.73
CA MET A 180 14.67 -8.21 0.36
C MET A 180 14.88 -9.14 1.54
N LYS A 181 15.61 -8.69 2.58
CA LYS A 181 15.78 -9.50 3.80
C LYS A 181 14.43 -9.78 4.47
N CYS A 182 13.57 -8.79 4.64
CA CYS A 182 12.24 -8.96 5.23
C CYS A 182 11.34 -9.82 4.34
N ILE A 183 11.43 -9.67 3.02
CA ILE A 183 10.69 -10.50 2.06
C ILE A 183 11.10 -11.98 2.18
N GLN A 184 12.37 -12.29 2.41
CA GLN A 184 12.81 -13.67 2.63
C GLN A 184 12.23 -14.29 3.90
N TYR A 185 12.14 -13.52 5.00
CA TYR A 185 11.46 -13.96 6.22
C TYR A 185 9.96 -14.16 5.97
N TYR A 186 9.34 -13.24 5.21
CA TYR A 186 7.93 -13.31 4.86
C TYR A 186 7.57 -14.60 4.11
N PHE A 187 8.45 -15.07 3.22
CA PHE A 187 8.28 -16.34 2.50
C PHE A 187 8.70 -17.59 3.30
N GLY A 188 9.16 -17.43 4.53
CA GLY A 188 9.70 -18.54 5.32
C GLY A 188 11.02 -19.11 4.78
N LYS A 189 11.73 -18.37 3.91
CA LYS A 189 13.03 -18.77 3.36
C LYS A 189 14.18 -18.56 4.35
N LYS A 190 13.92 -17.85 5.44
CA LYS A 190 14.82 -17.61 6.55
C LYS A 190 14.06 -17.70 7.85
N GLU A 191 14.75 -18.19 8.88
CA GLU A 191 14.31 -18.19 10.26
C GLU A 191 15.12 -17.17 11.06
N SER A 192 14.52 -16.63 12.11
CA SER A 192 15.20 -15.73 13.02
C SER A 192 14.51 -15.74 14.38
N GLU A 193 15.29 -15.82 15.43
CA GLU A 193 14.82 -15.63 16.81
C GLU A 193 14.71 -14.15 17.18
N LEU A 194 15.25 -13.24 16.32
CA LEU A 194 15.19 -11.80 16.59
C LEU A 194 13.76 -11.29 16.50
N GLN A 195 13.27 -10.69 17.57
CA GLN A 195 11.92 -10.12 17.67
C GLN A 195 11.58 -9.15 16.52
N SER A 196 12.58 -8.46 15.98
CA SER A 196 12.41 -7.54 14.86
C SER A 196 11.93 -8.21 13.56
N PHE A 197 12.16 -9.53 13.39
CA PHE A 197 11.74 -10.28 12.21
C PHE A 197 10.52 -11.17 12.45
N GLN A 198 10.11 -11.40 13.69
CA GLN A 198 8.94 -12.23 14.02
C GLN A 198 7.68 -11.72 13.34
N TRP A 199 7.49 -10.40 13.27
CA TRP A 199 6.37 -9.79 12.57
C TRP A 199 6.27 -10.26 11.10
N TYR A 200 7.40 -10.38 10.39
CA TYR A 200 7.42 -10.84 9.00
C TYR A 200 7.19 -12.35 8.84
N ILE A 201 7.43 -13.13 9.88
CA ILE A 201 7.21 -14.58 9.91
C ILE A 201 5.74 -14.89 10.24
N GLU A 202 5.12 -14.10 11.10
CA GLU A 202 3.75 -14.31 11.59
C GLU A 202 2.70 -13.76 10.62
N LYS A 203 2.90 -12.58 10.07
CA LYS A 203 1.89 -11.89 9.24
C LYS A 203 1.42 -12.67 8.00
N PRO A 204 2.25 -13.42 7.25
CA PRO A 204 1.74 -14.23 6.17
C PRO A 204 0.85 -15.39 6.63
N LYS A 205 1.05 -15.92 7.84
CA LYS A 205 0.19 -16.98 8.41
C LYS A 205 -1.19 -16.39 8.73
N GLU A 206 -1.23 -15.28 9.47
CA GLU A 206 -2.48 -14.55 9.77
C GLU A 206 -3.22 -14.14 8.48
N ALA A 207 -2.49 -13.66 7.47
CA ALA A 207 -3.07 -13.25 6.20
C ALA A 207 -3.74 -14.43 5.47
N LYS A 208 -3.11 -15.61 5.47
CA LYS A 208 -3.67 -16.83 4.87
C LYS A 208 -4.96 -17.26 5.57
N GLU A 209 -4.97 -17.27 6.91
CA GLU A 209 -6.15 -17.63 7.69
C GLU A 209 -7.34 -16.68 7.40
N ILE A 210 -7.08 -15.38 7.33
CA ILE A 210 -8.10 -14.38 6.97
C ILE A 210 -8.62 -14.64 5.56
N ILE A 211 -7.73 -14.81 4.58
CA ILE A 211 -8.11 -15.01 3.18
C ILE A 211 -8.85 -16.33 3.01
N ASP A 212 -8.42 -17.42 3.68
CA ASP A 212 -9.11 -18.70 3.62
C ASP A 212 -10.54 -18.60 4.18
N SER A 213 -10.77 -17.77 5.20
CA SER A 213 -12.11 -17.50 5.71
C SER A 213 -12.99 -16.69 4.77
N LEU A 214 -12.40 -15.85 3.91
CA LEU A 214 -13.10 -15.05 2.91
C LEU A 214 -13.43 -15.84 1.62
N CYS A 215 -12.74 -16.97 1.40
CA CYS A 215 -12.96 -17.83 0.23
C CYS A 215 -14.06 -18.90 0.47
N GLN A 216 -14.57 -19.02 1.70
CA GLN A 216 -15.67 -19.93 2.07
C GLN A 216 -17.03 -19.32 1.76
#